data_0d4cf359eed309daed469f57b9442f68
#
_entry.id   0d4cf359eed309daed469f57b9442f68
#
_cell.length_a   1.000
_cell.length_b   1.000
_cell.length_c   1.000
_cell.angle_alpha   90.00
_cell.angle_beta   90.00
_cell.angle_gamma   90.00
#
_symmetry.space_group_name_H-M   'P 1'
#
loop_
_entity.id
_entity.type
_entity.pdbx_description
1 polymer ?
#
loop_
_entity_poly.entity_id
_entity_poly.type
_entity_poly.pdbx_seq_one_letter_code
_entity_poly.pdbx_strand_id
1 'polypeptide(L)'
;MIKIALCAAILAIAYAEEGTVYLFDPTGKSGVSGNVRFLQLPNGINVVGEIRGLPPGKHGFHIHQEGNISPSCLAAGGHFNPKKKLHGGPDDSVDHRHIGDLGNIEADENGIAFFNFIDSIISFKGETNIIGRSVVVHEKEDDLGKGGHPDSLQTGNAGGRLACGVIGVKTIC
;
A
#
# COMPACT_ATOMS: atom_id res chain seq x y z
N MET A 1 -24.63 -21.39 52.72
CA MET A 1 -23.83 -20.24 52.31
C MET A 1 -23.42 -20.46 50.84
N ILE A 2 -24.09 -19.78 49.91
CA ILE A 2 -23.84 -19.90 48.46
C ILE A 2 -22.76 -18.86 48.10
N LYS A 3 -21.60 -19.30 47.67
CA LYS A 3 -20.56 -18.43 47.14
C LYS A 3 -20.87 -18.12 45.68
N ILE A 4 -21.33 -16.91 45.42
CA ILE A 4 -21.47 -16.39 44.05
C ILE A 4 -20.08 -15.98 43.58
N ALA A 5 -19.51 -16.74 42.64
CA ALA A 5 -18.29 -16.37 41.93
C ALA A 5 -18.66 -15.33 40.88
N LEU A 6 -18.23 -14.08 41.09
CA LEU A 6 -18.36 -12.99 40.14
C LEU A 6 -17.28 -13.20 39.05
N CYS A 7 -17.66 -13.76 37.89
CA CYS A 7 -16.80 -13.81 36.73
C CYS A 7 -16.75 -12.39 36.12
N ALA A 8 -15.68 -11.64 36.36
CA ALA A 8 -15.41 -10.40 35.66
C ALA A 8 -15.00 -10.75 34.21
N ALA A 9 -15.89 -10.56 33.26
CA ALA A 9 -15.57 -10.60 31.85
C ALA A 9 -14.69 -9.38 31.52
N ILE A 10 -13.40 -9.60 31.34
CA ILE A 10 -12.49 -8.57 30.82
C ILE A 10 -12.83 -8.42 29.34
N LEU A 11 -13.55 -7.36 28.99
CA LEU A 11 -13.76 -6.96 27.61
C LEU A 11 -12.39 -6.46 27.10
N ALA A 12 -11.68 -7.30 26.35
CA ALA A 12 -10.51 -6.89 25.60
C ALA A 12 -11.00 -5.96 24.47
N ILE A 13 -10.82 -4.66 24.64
CA ILE A 13 -11.02 -3.69 23.56
C ILE A 13 -9.86 -3.95 22.58
N ALA A 14 -10.18 -4.66 21.49
CA ALA A 14 -9.24 -4.78 20.38
C ALA A 14 -9.13 -3.40 19.72
N TYR A 15 -8.04 -2.70 19.99
CA TYR A 15 -7.70 -1.50 19.22
C TYR A 15 -7.43 -1.93 17.78
N ALA A 16 -8.23 -1.43 16.85
CA ALA A 16 -7.97 -1.61 15.42
C ALA A 16 -6.68 -0.85 15.09
N GLU A 17 -5.65 -1.58 14.68
CA GLU A 17 -4.43 -0.94 14.18
C GLU A 17 -4.77 -0.26 12.85
N GLU A 18 -4.38 1.01 12.71
CA GLU A 18 -4.57 1.80 11.49
C GLU A 18 -3.23 2.39 11.06
N GLY A 19 -2.88 2.15 9.78
CA GLY A 19 -1.83 2.85 9.09
C GLY A 19 -2.41 4.00 8.27
N THR A 20 -1.67 5.10 8.15
CA THR A 20 -2.07 6.21 7.28
C THR A 20 -0.86 6.76 6.54
N VAL A 21 -1.08 7.25 5.33
CA VAL A 21 -0.06 7.91 4.53
C VAL A 21 -0.66 9.10 3.80
N TYR A 22 0.07 10.19 3.79
CA TYR A 22 -0.15 11.31 2.89
C TYR A 22 0.85 11.22 1.74
N LEU A 23 0.34 11.18 0.51
CA LEU A 23 1.13 11.09 -0.71
C LEU A 23 1.33 12.48 -1.31
N PHE A 24 2.53 12.75 -1.75
CA PHE A 24 2.88 13.97 -2.48
C PHE A 24 4.13 13.71 -3.35
N ASP A 25 4.40 14.59 -4.28
CA ASP A 25 5.65 14.58 -5.02
C ASP A 25 6.69 15.45 -4.30
N PRO A 26 7.77 14.87 -3.72
CA PRO A 26 8.81 15.65 -3.04
C PRO A 26 9.54 16.65 -3.97
N THR A 27 9.46 16.44 -5.27
CA THR A 27 10.07 17.36 -6.27
C THR A 27 9.14 18.49 -6.69
N GLY A 28 7.84 18.39 -6.38
CA GLY A 28 6.81 19.37 -6.74
C GLY A 28 6.45 19.42 -8.23
N LYS A 29 6.89 18.45 -9.03
CA LYS A 29 6.71 18.47 -10.50
C LYS A 29 5.40 17.85 -10.97
N SER A 30 4.95 16.78 -10.31
CA SER A 30 3.76 16.03 -10.76
C SER A 30 2.45 16.68 -10.36
N GLY A 31 2.42 17.39 -9.23
CA GLY A 31 1.18 17.91 -8.65
C GLY A 31 0.27 16.83 -8.04
N VAL A 32 0.68 15.56 -8.09
CA VAL A 32 -0.09 14.43 -7.54
C VAL A 32 -0.02 14.43 -6.02
N SER A 33 -1.18 14.26 -5.37
CA SER A 33 -1.28 14.14 -3.92
C SER A 33 -2.49 13.32 -3.50
N GLY A 34 -2.47 12.81 -2.27
CA GLY A 34 -3.61 12.03 -1.77
C GLY A 34 -3.41 11.49 -0.37
N ASN A 35 -4.44 10.80 0.10
CA ASN A 35 -4.42 10.13 1.41
C ASN A 35 -4.82 8.67 1.23
N VAL A 36 -4.12 7.77 1.93
CA VAL A 36 -4.47 6.35 1.99
C VAL A 36 -4.50 5.90 3.44
N ARG A 37 -5.48 5.10 3.77
CA ARG A 37 -5.64 4.45 5.08
C ARG A 37 -5.56 2.94 4.91
N PHE A 38 -4.90 2.32 5.85
CA PHE A 38 -4.73 0.89 5.97
C PHE A 38 -5.41 0.45 7.27
N LEU A 39 -6.43 -0.38 7.19
CA LEU A 39 -7.24 -0.78 8.33
C LEU A 39 -7.13 -2.29 8.54
N GLN A 40 -6.73 -2.71 9.75
CA GLN A 40 -6.66 -4.14 10.06
C GLN A 40 -8.07 -4.74 10.10
N LEU A 41 -8.29 -5.76 9.29
CA LEU A 41 -9.48 -6.61 9.30
C LEU A 41 -9.09 -8.06 9.64
N PRO A 42 -10.04 -8.91 10.02
CA PRO A 42 -9.76 -10.32 10.30
C PRO A 42 -9.16 -11.11 9.12
N ASN A 43 -9.43 -10.68 7.88
CA ASN A 43 -9.00 -11.34 6.64
C ASN A 43 -7.92 -10.60 5.85
N GLY A 44 -7.31 -9.57 6.42
CA GLY A 44 -6.25 -8.80 5.77
C GLY A 44 -6.25 -7.33 6.14
N ILE A 45 -5.64 -6.52 5.30
CA ILE A 45 -5.62 -5.05 5.42
C ILE A 45 -6.58 -4.46 4.38
N ASN A 46 -7.56 -3.71 4.83
CA ASN A 46 -8.36 -2.87 3.94
C ASN A 46 -7.58 -1.61 3.59
N VAL A 47 -7.38 -1.40 2.30
CA VAL A 47 -6.68 -0.25 1.72
C VAL A 47 -7.73 0.66 1.10
N VAL A 48 -7.89 1.86 1.63
CA VAL A 48 -8.88 2.83 1.17
C VAL A 48 -8.22 4.19 1.00
N GLY A 49 -8.49 4.84 -0.14
CA GLY A 49 -7.82 6.12 -0.41
C GLY A 49 -8.45 6.92 -1.53
N GLU A 50 -7.93 8.14 -1.60
CA GLU A 50 -8.21 9.09 -2.67
C GLU A 50 -6.90 9.74 -3.09
N ILE A 51 -6.64 9.75 -4.41
CA ILE A 51 -5.47 10.40 -5.00
C ILE A 51 -5.95 11.31 -6.12
N ARG A 52 -5.37 12.51 -6.20
CA ARG A 52 -5.74 13.56 -7.12
C ARG A 52 -4.55 14.03 -7.95
N GLY A 53 -4.83 14.60 -9.12
CA GLY A 53 -3.81 15.16 -10.03
C GLY A 53 -3.17 14.10 -10.92
N LEU A 54 -3.75 12.89 -10.99
CA LEU A 54 -3.29 11.83 -11.89
C LEU A 54 -3.75 12.07 -13.33
N PRO A 55 -2.98 11.66 -14.33
CA PRO A 55 -3.54 11.45 -15.66
C PRO A 55 -4.71 10.46 -15.59
N PRO A 56 -5.76 10.58 -16.44
CA PRO A 56 -6.82 9.60 -16.50
C PRO A 56 -6.30 8.20 -16.88
N GLY A 57 -6.84 7.16 -16.24
CA GLY A 57 -6.48 5.77 -16.48
C GLY A 57 -5.83 5.09 -15.29
N LYS A 58 -5.18 3.95 -15.55
CA LYS A 58 -4.59 3.11 -14.52
C LYS A 58 -3.16 3.50 -14.18
N HIS A 59 -2.84 3.39 -12.90
CA HIS A 59 -1.54 3.71 -12.34
C HIS A 59 -1.10 2.62 -11.38
N GLY A 60 0.12 2.11 -11.54
CA GLY A 60 0.73 1.18 -10.59
C GLY A 60 0.74 1.78 -9.19
N PHE A 61 0.35 0.98 -8.22
CA PHE A 61 0.22 1.37 -6.82
C PHE A 61 0.89 0.33 -5.94
N HIS A 62 2.03 0.69 -5.34
CA HIS A 62 2.88 -0.27 -4.66
C HIS A 62 3.39 0.22 -3.32
N ILE A 63 3.69 -0.74 -2.43
CA ILE A 63 4.49 -0.49 -1.24
C ILE A 63 5.95 -0.76 -1.57
N HIS A 64 6.81 0.23 -1.33
CA HIS A 64 8.24 0.17 -1.53
C HIS A 64 8.98 -0.16 -0.24
N GLN A 65 10.21 -0.65 -0.36
CA GLN A 65 10.96 -1.22 0.77
C GLN A 65 11.42 -0.19 1.81
N GLU A 66 11.71 1.05 1.38
CA GLU A 66 12.28 2.07 2.27
C GLU A 66 11.24 3.12 2.66
N GLY A 67 11.31 3.60 3.91
CA GLY A 67 10.56 4.76 4.39
C GLY A 67 11.21 6.10 4.07
N ASN A 68 12.14 6.12 3.11
CA ASN A 68 12.82 7.33 2.68
C ASN A 68 12.24 7.82 1.35
N ILE A 69 11.78 9.07 1.32
CA ILE A 69 11.19 9.69 0.14
C ILE A 69 11.92 10.99 -0.27
N SER A 70 13.08 11.27 0.33
CA SER A 70 13.85 12.49 0.06
C SER A 70 15.18 12.14 -0.65
N PRO A 71 15.58 12.87 -1.68
CA PRO A 71 14.96 14.12 -2.23
C PRO A 71 13.84 13.84 -3.25
N SER A 72 13.55 12.59 -3.57
CA SER A 72 12.48 12.19 -4.49
C SER A 72 11.98 10.79 -4.15
N CYS A 73 10.85 10.38 -4.75
CA CYS A 73 10.29 9.04 -4.58
C CYS A 73 11.25 7.90 -4.97
N LEU A 74 12.34 8.17 -5.68
CA LEU A 74 13.36 7.15 -5.99
C LEU A 74 14.05 6.62 -4.73
N ALA A 75 14.16 7.45 -3.68
CA ALA A 75 14.74 7.05 -2.40
C ALA A 75 13.96 5.95 -1.66
N ALA A 76 12.71 5.69 -2.06
CA ALA A 76 11.90 4.59 -1.52
C ALA A 76 12.42 3.19 -1.92
N GLY A 77 13.41 3.10 -2.81
CA GLY A 77 13.99 1.83 -3.25
C GLY A 77 13.08 1.06 -4.21
N GLY A 78 13.22 -0.27 -4.25
CA GLY A 78 12.37 -1.18 -5.01
C GLY A 78 11.06 -1.50 -4.29
N HIS A 79 10.21 -2.33 -4.90
CA HIS A 79 9.02 -2.85 -4.26
C HIS A 79 9.37 -3.63 -2.99
N PHE A 80 8.50 -3.61 -1.98
CA PHE A 80 8.69 -4.37 -0.76
C PHE A 80 8.64 -5.87 -1.04
N ASN A 81 9.81 -6.52 -1.07
CA ASN A 81 10.00 -7.90 -1.52
C ASN A 81 10.94 -8.70 -0.60
N PRO A 82 10.57 -8.94 0.66
CA PRO A 82 11.41 -9.70 1.59
C PRO A 82 11.63 -11.16 1.12
N LYS A 83 10.70 -11.71 0.34
CA LYS A 83 10.75 -13.08 -0.16
C LYS A 83 11.49 -13.25 -1.47
N LYS A 84 12.02 -12.16 -2.08
CA LYS A 84 12.79 -12.18 -3.33
C LYS A 84 12.06 -12.89 -4.48
N LYS A 85 10.77 -12.61 -4.62
CA LYS A 85 9.92 -13.14 -5.69
C LYS A 85 9.98 -12.22 -6.91
N LEU A 86 9.46 -12.68 -8.03
CA LEU A 86 9.21 -11.83 -9.19
C LEU A 86 7.97 -10.97 -8.94
N HIS A 87 7.84 -9.89 -9.70
CA HIS A 87 6.66 -9.03 -9.69
C HIS A 87 5.43 -9.76 -10.22
N GLY A 88 4.28 -9.48 -9.61
CA GLY A 88 2.99 -10.05 -10.01
C GLY A 88 1.82 -9.16 -9.60
N GLY A 89 0.60 -9.65 -9.81
CA GLY A 89 -0.63 -8.94 -9.49
C GLY A 89 -1.14 -9.22 -8.07
N PRO A 90 -2.11 -8.42 -7.56
CA PRO A 90 -2.66 -8.58 -6.21
C PRO A 90 -3.40 -9.92 -6.02
N ASP A 91 -3.91 -10.52 -7.10
CA ASP A 91 -4.60 -11.82 -7.06
C ASP A 91 -3.64 -13.01 -7.10
N ASP A 92 -2.36 -12.78 -7.37
CA ASP A 92 -1.36 -13.83 -7.36
C ASP A 92 -1.01 -14.23 -5.92
N SER A 93 -0.61 -15.49 -5.72
CA SER A 93 -0.19 -15.97 -4.40
C SER A 93 1.10 -15.27 -3.95
N VAL A 94 1.38 -15.32 -2.66
CA VAL A 94 2.60 -14.75 -2.03
C VAL A 94 3.91 -15.28 -2.63
N ASP A 95 3.87 -16.37 -3.35
CA ASP A 95 5.02 -16.94 -4.05
C ASP A 95 5.21 -16.42 -5.47
N HIS A 96 4.25 -15.67 -6.00
CA HIS A 96 4.22 -15.19 -7.38
C HIS A 96 4.05 -13.67 -7.49
N ARG A 97 4.26 -12.92 -6.38
CA ARG A 97 4.30 -11.46 -6.36
C ARG A 97 5.21 -10.96 -5.24
N HIS A 98 5.60 -9.69 -5.30
CA HIS A 98 6.15 -9.00 -4.14
C HIS A 98 5.07 -8.78 -3.07
N ILE A 99 5.45 -8.66 -1.82
CA ILE A 99 4.51 -8.27 -0.75
C ILE A 99 3.87 -6.91 -1.05
N GLY A 100 4.64 -6.00 -1.64
CA GLY A 100 4.20 -4.64 -1.95
C GLY A 100 3.43 -4.46 -3.26
N ASP A 101 3.17 -5.50 -4.04
CA ASP A 101 2.50 -5.40 -5.34
C ASP A 101 0.98 -5.31 -5.15
N LEU A 102 0.44 -4.10 -5.00
CA LEU A 102 -0.99 -3.87 -4.80
C LEU A 102 -1.77 -3.64 -6.11
N GLY A 103 -1.08 -3.77 -7.27
CA GLY A 103 -1.68 -3.64 -8.59
C GLY A 103 -1.91 -2.19 -9.02
N ASN A 104 -3.09 -1.89 -9.51
CA ASN A 104 -3.42 -0.59 -10.07
C ASN A 104 -4.55 0.12 -9.30
N ILE A 105 -4.46 1.44 -9.26
CA ILE A 105 -5.58 2.34 -9.00
C ILE A 105 -5.98 3.00 -10.31
N GLU A 106 -7.23 3.42 -10.45
CA GLU A 106 -7.75 4.01 -11.69
C GLU A 106 -8.27 5.43 -11.44
N ALA A 107 -7.72 6.37 -12.18
CA ALA A 107 -8.14 7.77 -12.14
C ALA A 107 -9.22 8.05 -13.20
N ASP A 108 -10.24 8.78 -12.81
CA ASP A 108 -11.29 9.27 -13.69
C ASP A 108 -10.80 10.39 -14.64
N GLU A 109 -11.70 10.92 -15.46
CA GLU A 109 -11.41 12.02 -16.39
C GLU A 109 -11.01 13.34 -15.69
N ASN A 110 -11.31 13.48 -14.40
CA ASN A 110 -10.91 14.63 -13.57
C ASN A 110 -9.57 14.39 -12.86
N GLY A 111 -8.91 13.26 -13.09
CA GLY A 111 -7.65 12.90 -12.49
C GLY A 111 -7.78 12.46 -11.02
N ILE A 112 -8.94 11.92 -10.64
CA ILE A 112 -9.21 11.48 -9.26
C ILE A 112 -9.36 9.96 -9.25
N ALA A 113 -8.55 9.29 -8.42
CA ALA A 113 -8.68 7.87 -8.14
C ALA A 113 -9.26 7.66 -6.74
N PHE A 114 -10.45 7.04 -6.66
CA PHE A 114 -11.02 6.50 -5.42
C PHE A 114 -10.90 4.99 -5.42
N PHE A 115 -10.39 4.43 -4.36
CA PHE A 115 -10.23 2.98 -4.28
C PHE A 115 -10.49 2.44 -2.87
N ASN A 116 -10.97 1.20 -2.83
CA ASN A 116 -11.23 0.46 -1.60
C ASN A 116 -11.13 -1.03 -1.92
N PHE A 117 -10.08 -1.70 -1.39
CA PHE A 117 -9.86 -3.13 -1.59
C PHE A 117 -9.20 -3.75 -0.35
N ILE A 118 -9.20 -5.08 -0.27
CA ILE A 118 -8.54 -5.82 0.79
C ILE A 118 -7.36 -6.57 0.19
N ASP A 119 -6.17 -6.40 0.79
CA ASP A 119 -5.01 -7.26 0.54
C ASP A 119 -4.79 -8.17 1.74
N SER A 120 -4.68 -9.48 1.49
CA SER A 120 -4.54 -10.50 2.53
C SER A 120 -3.08 -10.82 2.90
N ILE A 121 -2.12 -10.19 2.22
CA ILE A 121 -0.68 -10.51 2.36
C ILE A 121 0.04 -9.48 3.21
N ILE A 122 -0.22 -8.17 2.97
CA ILE A 122 0.36 -7.11 3.80
C ILE A 122 -0.18 -7.17 5.22
N SER A 123 0.62 -6.70 6.18
CA SER A 123 0.23 -6.66 7.59
C SER A 123 0.90 -5.50 8.33
N PHE A 124 0.54 -5.31 9.60
CA PHE A 124 1.23 -4.37 10.49
C PHE A 124 2.29 -5.04 11.37
N LYS A 125 2.51 -6.36 11.22
CA LYS A 125 3.42 -7.15 12.06
C LYS A 125 4.22 -8.15 11.22
N GLY A 126 5.34 -8.61 11.78
CA GLY A 126 6.14 -9.67 11.20
C GLY A 126 6.81 -9.31 9.88
N GLU A 127 7.05 -10.32 9.05
CA GLU A 127 7.82 -10.20 7.80
C GLU A 127 7.14 -9.33 6.73
N THR A 128 5.80 -9.26 6.76
CA THR A 128 5.00 -8.48 5.81
C THR A 128 4.56 -7.12 6.34
N ASN A 129 5.24 -6.64 7.41
CA ASN A 129 4.93 -5.36 8.04
C ASN A 129 5.23 -4.18 7.11
N ILE A 130 4.19 -3.36 6.88
CA ILE A 130 4.25 -2.19 5.98
C ILE A 130 4.50 -0.87 6.70
N ILE A 131 4.44 -0.84 8.05
CA ILE A 131 4.67 0.39 8.82
C ILE A 131 6.10 0.87 8.64
N GLY A 132 6.26 2.17 8.39
CA GLY A 132 7.55 2.80 8.13
C GLY A 132 8.08 2.59 6.71
N ARG A 133 7.34 1.89 5.84
CA ARG A 133 7.63 1.79 4.40
C ARG A 133 6.93 2.88 3.62
N SER A 134 7.24 3.01 2.32
CA SER A 134 6.59 4.01 1.48
C SER A 134 5.52 3.39 0.59
N VAL A 135 4.43 4.12 0.38
CA VAL A 135 3.54 3.93 -0.77
C VAL A 135 4.06 4.78 -1.92
N VAL A 136 4.02 4.23 -3.13
CA VAL A 136 4.37 4.93 -4.37
C VAL A 136 3.26 4.75 -5.40
N VAL A 137 2.89 5.85 -6.07
CA VAL A 137 2.01 5.86 -7.24
C VAL A 137 2.85 6.08 -8.48
N HIS A 138 2.64 5.25 -9.49
CA HIS A 138 3.42 5.23 -10.71
C HIS A 138 2.77 5.98 -11.88
N GLU A 139 3.58 6.28 -12.89
CA GLU A 139 3.17 7.05 -14.07
C GLU A 139 2.24 6.27 -15.00
N LYS A 140 2.43 4.95 -15.08
CA LYS A 140 1.74 4.07 -16.03
C LYS A 140 1.00 2.94 -15.32
N GLU A 141 0.16 2.26 -16.09
CA GLU A 141 -0.43 0.99 -15.68
C GLU A 141 0.64 -0.04 -15.36
N ASP A 142 0.47 -0.74 -14.24
CA ASP A 142 1.17 -1.97 -13.91
C ASP A 142 0.60 -3.12 -14.74
N ASP A 143 1.45 -3.79 -15.52
CA ASP A 143 1.08 -4.93 -16.37
C ASP A 143 0.96 -6.25 -15.59
N LEU A 144 1.10 -6.22 -14.26
CA LEU A 144 0.97 -7.35 -13.33
C LEU A 144 1.93 -8.51 -13.63
N GLY A 145 3.09 -8.20 -14.22
CA GLY A 145 4.07 -9.20 -14.65
C GLY A 145 3.72 -9.92 -15.94
N LYS A 146 2.66 -9.49 -16.66
CA LYS A 146 2.08 -10.19 -17.82
C LYS A 146 2.31 -9.46 -19.15
N GLY A 147 2.93 -8.29 -19.11
CA GLY A 147 3.12 -7.42 -20.29
C GLY A 147 4.18 -7.90 -21.29
N GLY A 148 5.07 -8.81 -20.88
CA GLY A 148 6.15 -9.30 -21.75
C GLY A 148 7.28 -8.29 -21.98
N HIS A 149 7.28 -7.16 -21.28
CA HIS A 149 8.37 -6.19 -21.27
C HIS A 149 9.51 -6.68 -20.35
N PRO A 150 10.79 -6.33 -20.59
CA PRO A 150 11.88 -6.68 -19.67
C PRO A 150 11.65 -6.29 -18.22
N ASP A 151 10.93 -5.17 -17.96
CA ASP A 151 10.61 -4.70 -16.61
C ASP A 151 9.34 -5.31 -16.02
N SER A 152 8.53 -6.06 -16.79
CA SER A 152 7.25 -6.63 -16.31
C SER A 152 7.43 -7.46 -15.05
N LEU A 153 8.41 -8.37 -15.04
CA LEU A 153 8.68 -9.26 -13.89
C LEU A 153 9.48 -8.60 -12.76
N GLN A 154 9.83 -7.32 -12.89
CA GLN A 154 10.56 -6.58 -11.87
C GLN A 154 9.72 -5.48 -11.23
N THR A 155 8.96 -4.74 -12.03
CA THR A 155 8.26 -3.53 -11.61
C THR A 155 6.86 -3.36 -12.22
N GLY A 156 6.37 -4.37 -12.98
CA GLY A 156 5.13 -4.26 -13.73
C GLY A 156 5.18 -3.24 -14.87
N ASN A 157 6.40 -2.84 -15.30
CA ASN A 157 6.60 -1.82 -16.34
C ASN A 157 5.84 -0.50 -16.07
N ALA A 158 5.58 -0.19 -14.79
CA ALA A 158 4.71 0.90 -14.36
C ALA A 158 5.32 2.31 -14.52
N GLY A 159 6.56 2.40 -15.00
CA GLY A 159 7.21 3.68 -15.34
C GLY A 159 7.68 4.50 -14.14
N GLY A 160 7.67 5.82 -14.29
CA GLY A 160 8.13 6.78 -13.28
C GLY A 160 7.27 6.80 -12.01
N ARG A 161 7.69 7.61 -11.03
CA ARG A 161 7.02 7.75 -9.73
C ARG A 161 6.42 9.14 -9.62
N LEU A 162 5.10 9.23 -9.51
CA LEU A 162 4.39 10.50 -9.47
C LEU A 162 4.28 11.07 -8.06
N ALA A 163 3.99 10.21 -7.09
CA ALA A 163 3.88 10.61 -5.69
C ALA A 163 4.28 9.47 -4.76
N CYS A 164 4.69 9.83 -3.55
CA CYS A 164 5.03 8.87 -2.51
C CYS A 164 4.78 9.44 -1.10
N GLY A 165 4.73 8.56 -0.12
CA GLY A 165 4.58 8.92 1.29
C GLY A 165 4.91 7.74 2.20
N VAL A 166 5.29 8.03 3.44
CA VAL A 166 5.64 7.02 4.43
C VAL A 166 4.42 6.62 5.23
N ILE A 167 4.22 5.31 5.43
CA ILE A 167 3.10 4.75 6.20
C ILE A 167 3.41 4.91 7.69
N GLY A 168 2.65 5.79 8.34
CA GLY A 168 2.69 6.00 9.79
C GLY A 168 1.58 5.24 10.51
N VAL A 169 1.81 4.91 11.78
CA VAL A 169 0.76 4.36 12.66
C VAL A 169 -0.13 5.49 13.14
N LYS A 170 -1.44 5.32 13.06
CA LYS A 170 -2.39 6.16 13.75
C LYS A 170 -2.79 5.49 15.07
N THR A 171 -2.34 6.06 16.17
CA THR A 171 -2.80 5.63 17.49
C THR A 171 -4.21 6.18 17.71
N ILE A 172 -5.18 5.30 17.89
CA ILE A 172 -6.53 5.70 18.30
C ILE A 172 -6.49 5.80 19.83
N CYS A 173 -6.53 7.05 20.33
CA CYS A 173 -6.63 7.33 21.76
C CYS A 173 -8.09 7.26 22.23
#